data_3b720dc63a349ccace94285732ebc76d
#
_entry.id   3b720dc63a349ccace94285732ebc76d
#
_cell.length_a   1.000
_cell.length_b   1.000
_cell.length_c   1.000
_cell.angle_alpha   90.00
_cell.angle_beta   90.00
_cell.angle_gamma   90.00
#
_symmetry.space_group_name_H-M   'P 1'
#
loop_
_entity.id
_entity.type
_entity.pdbx_description
1 polymer ?
#
loop_
_entity_poly.entity_id
_entity_poly.type
_entity_poly.pdbx_seq_one_letter_code
_entity_poly.pdbx_strand_id
1 'polypeptide(L)'
;VSXXXXPYFPSIGFDGIIKCVFSGYEVRMCSGVPAQVHELRLHPYLFPVGLGGAPTFTEGGDPTRDARAYWNHVRRALLRAPIDRIGLGGYLHLVKDFPDFVQYIADLADEFREVRDLHAAGEVYTMPLTVAVLHSWGGLRPWTLSGHFHETYMHDLIHINEALSGLPVETRFLSFEDVKAGKLEGVDVVINAGRAGTAWSGGDAWQDAALVTALSAWVAQGGVLIGVNEPTAVPGWGDYFRMARALGVDEDTGARVCHGRWPVQADLVEGLIPEGATLCTRDHLYLTDGETRVLAEQDGCPAIATHTFGRGRGIYLAGFAYSPENARMLLNLMLWATGTDSSRVPYLTDNAACECAWFPAARRLVVINNTEQAQTTVIHTPEGDVRAELAPFATRMIQR
;
A
#
# COMPACT_ATOMS: atom_id res chain seq x y z
N VAL A 1 4.87 4.15 -20.28
CA VAL A 1 4.48 2.74 -20.47
C VAL A 1 4.04 2.20 -19.10
N SER A 2 2.90 1.59 -19.16
CA SER A 2 2.30 1.10 -17.91
C SER A 2 2.87 -0.23 -17.42
N UNK A 3 2.82 -0.37 -16.32
CA UNK A 3 3.36 -1.50 -15.66
C UNK A 3 2.61 -2.80 -15.90
N UNK A 4 1.78 -2.72 -16.37
CA UNK A 4 0.95 -3.76 -16.69
C UNK A 4 1.48 -4.72 -17.68
N UNK A 5 2.12 -4.24 -18.15
CA UNK A 5 2.70 -5.03 -19.15
C UNK A 5 4.10 -5.41 -18.83
N UNK A 6 4.22 -5.03 -17.99
CA UNK A 6 5.49 -5.17 -17.61
C UNK A 6 6.15 -6.46 -17.71
N PRO A 7 5.60 -7.45 -17.18
CA PRO A 7 6.34 -8.72 -17.29
C PRO A 7 6.73 -9.12 -18.71
N TYR A 8 6.05 -8.57 -19.67
CA TYR A 8 6.33 -8.92 -21.06
C TYR A 8 7.50 -8.17 -21.67
N PHE A 9 7.86 -6.99 -21.13
CA PHE A 9 8.86 -6.15 -21.78
C PHE A 9 10.25 -6.80 -21.86
N PRO A 10 10.76 -7.44 -20.82
CA PRO A 10 12.06 -8.12 -20.96
C PRO A 10 12.04 -9.22 -22.02
N SER A 11 10.93 -9.94 -22.14
CA SER A 11 10.82 -11.05 -23.08
C SER A 11 10.81 -10.59 -24.54
N ILE A 12 10.52 -9.32 -24.81
CA ILE A 12 10.53 -8.76 -26.17
C ILE A 12 11.64 -7.72 -26.37
N GLY A 13 12.65 -7.74 -25.48
CA GLY A 13 13.89 -7.01 -25.70
C GLY A 13 13.96 -5.59 -25.18
N PHE A 14 13.05 -5.17 -24.31
CA PHE A 14 13.15 -3.87 -23.65
C PHE A 14 13.96 -3.97 -22.36
N ASP A 15 14.97 -3.15 -22.22
CA ASP A 15 15.88 -3.16 -21.06
C ASP A 15 15.44 -2.21 -19.94
N GLY A 16 14.45 -1.35 -20.19
CA GLY A 16 14.04 -0.37 -19.20
C GLY A 16 12.54 -0.17 -19.16
N ILE A 17 12.07 0.32 -18.03
CA ILE A 17 10.68 0.72 -17.86
C ILE A 17 10.62 2.19 -17.44
N ILE A 18 9.71 2.92 -18.07
CA ILE A 18 9.43 4.32 -17.74
C ILE A 18 7.98 4.39 -17.28
N LYS A 19 7.77 4.91 -16.07
CA LYS A 19 6.44 5.03 -15.50
C LYS A 19 6.14 6.50 -15.17
N CYS A 20 5.05 7.01 -15.68
CA CYS A 20 4.48 8.27 -15.20
C CYS A 20 3.92 7.97 -13.80
N VAL A 21 4.35 8.73 -12.81
CA VAL A 21 4.07 8.43 -11.42
C VAL A 21 3.29 9.58 -10.79
N PHE A 22 2.30 9.22 -9.99
CA PHE A 22 1.41 10.16 -9.31
C PHE A 22 1.37 9.91 -7.80
N SER A 23 1.88 8.77 -7.35
CA SER A 23 1.89 8.40 -5.94
C SER A 23 2.90 7.27 -5.69
N GLY A 24 3.13 6.95 -4.42
CA GLY A 24 4.17 5.98 -4.06
C GLY A 24 3.90 4.57 -4.56
N TYR A 25 2.62 4.17 -4.67
CA TYR A 25 2.33 2.80 -5.10
C TYR A 25 2.89 2.52 -6.50
N GLU A 26 2.88 3.52 -7.38
CA GLU A 26 3.40 3.35 -8.74
C GLU A 26 4.91 3.21 -8.75
N VAL A 27 5.59 3.86 -7.81
CA VAL A 27 7.04 3.69 -7.62
C VAL A 27 7.34 2.24 -7.27
N ARG A 28 6.61 1.70 -6.29
CA ARG A 28 6.79 0.30 -5.86
C ARG A 28 6.51 -0.66 -7.02
N MET A 29 5.43 -0.44 -7.75
CA MET A 29 5.09 -1.28 -8.91
C MET A 29 6.14 -1.19 -10.00
N CYS A 30 6.68 0.02 -10.24
CA CYS A 30 7.74 0.21 -11.24
C CYS A 30 9.00 -0.58 -10.85
N SER A 31 9.44 -0.44 -9.60
CA SER A 31 10.66 -1.11 -9.16
C SER A 31 10.50 -2.63 -9.11
N GLY A 32 9.26 -3.14 -8.96
CA GLY A 32 8.99 -4.56 -8.95
C GLY A 32 8.98 -5.22 -10.33
N VAL A 33 9.04 -4.44 -11.41
CA VAL A 33 9.09 -5.00 -12.76
C VAL A 33 10.54 -5.36 -13.11
N PRO A 34 10.82 -6.59 -13.54
CA PRO A 34 12.17 -6.93 -13.97
C PRO A 34 12.60 -6.05 -15.15
N ALA A 35 13.63 -5.24 -14.95
CA ALA A 35 14.18 -4.35 -15.98
C ALA A 35 15.59 -3.92 -15.54
N GLN A 36 16.41 -3.52 -16.51
CA GLN A 36 17.75 -3.02 -16.19
C GLN A 36 17.72 -1.56 -15.75
N VAL A 37 16.72 -0.81 -16.20
CA VAL A 37 16.59 0.62 -15.86
C VAL A 37 15.15 0.91 -15.48
N HIS A 38 14.99 1.52 -14.31
CA HIS A 38 13.68 1.99 -13.83
C HIS A 38 13.69 3.51 -13.80
N GLU A 39 12.82 4.12 -14.57
CA GLU A 39 12.72 5.58 -14.66
C GLU A 39 11.33 6.05 -14.31
N LEU A 40 11.25 7.07 -13.46
CA LEU A 40 9.98 7.74 -13.14
C LEU A 40 9.88 9.05 -13.91
N ARG A 41 8.70 9.32 -14.46
CA ARG A 41 8.36 10.62 -15.05
C ARG A 41 7.40 11.33 -14.10
N LEU A 42 7.86 12.39 -13.49
CA LEU A 42 7.07 13.18 -12.56
C LEU A 42 6.18 14.14 -13.35
N HIS A 43 4.87 14.07 -13.09
CA HIS A 43 3.88 14.93 -13.74
C HIS A 43 3.03 15.62 -12.67
N PRO A 44 3.63 16.44 -11.82
CA PRO A 44 2.90 16.97 -10.66
C PRO A 44 1.82 17.99 -11.04
N TYR A 45 1.76 18.38 -12.29
CA TYR A 45 0.91 19.49 -12.71
C TYR A 45 -0.07 19.13 -13.85
N LEU A 46 -0.20 17.87 -14.20
CA LEU A 46 -1.06 17.53 -15.34
C LEU A 46 -2.32 16.76 -14.95
N PHE A 47 -2.20 15.80 -14.07
CA PHE A 47 -3.31 14.88 -13.81
C PHE A 47 -3.51 14.70 -12.30
N PRO A 48 -4.66 15.15 -11.78
CA PRO A 48 -4.98 14.94 -10.35
C PRO A 48 -5.49 13.50 -10.15
N VAL A 49 -4.59 12.54 -10.17
CA VAL A 49 -4.95 11.13 -10.03
C VAL A 49 -4.32 10.55 -8.78
N GLY A 50 -4.90 9.48 -8.29
CA GLY A 50 -4.45 8.81 -7.09
C GLY A 50 -4.48 9.76 -5.91
N LEU A 51 -3.39 9.82 -5.18
CA LEU A 51 -3.25 10.65 -3.98
C LEU A 51 -2.56 11.99 -4.27
N GLY A 52 -2.16 12.23 -5.52
CA GLY A 52 -1.33 13.37 -5.88
C GLY A 52 -2.02 14.73 -5.92
N GLY A 53 -3.33 14.77 -5.96
CA GLY A 53 -4.07 16.02 -6.01
C GLY A 53 -3.98 16.76 -7.34
N ALA A 54 -4.55 17.93 -7.40
CA ALA A 54 -4.64 18.74 -8.62
C ALA A 54 -3.50 19.76 -8.68
N PRO A 55 -2.72 19.77 -9.76
CA PRO A 55 -1.68 20.80 -9.93
C PRO A 55 -2.27 22.14 -10.29
N THR A 56 -1.60 23.21 -9.88
CA THR A 56 -2.16 24.55 -9.98
C THR A 56 -1.22 25.55 -10.66
N PHE A 57 -0.95 25.34 -11.95
CA PHE A 57 -0.27 26.37 -12.77
C PHE A 57 -1.30 27.35 -13.31
N THR A 58 -2.04 27.96 -12.39
CA THR A 58 -3.08 28.95 -12.68
C THR A 58 -2.89 30.14 -11.76
N GLU A 59 -3.49 31.26 -12.13
CA GLU A 59 -3.43 32.46 -11.29
C GLU A 59 -4.00 32.14 -9.90
N GLY A 60 -3.24 32.47 -8.86
CA GLY A 60 -3.59 32.20 -7.47
C GLY A 60 -3.25 30.80 -6.99
N GLY A 61 -2.75 29.91 -7.86
CA GLY A 61 -2.33 28.58 -7.47
C GLY A 61 -0.94 28.56 -6.84
N ASP A 62 -0.62 27.45 -6.18
CA ASP A 62 0.69 27.25 -5.54
C ASP A 62 1.27 25.91 -5.99
N PRO A 63 1.88 25.88 -7.19
CA PRO A 63 2.42 24.62 -7.70
C PRO A 63 3.58 24.07 -6.87
N THR A 64 4.29 24.91 -6.11
CA THR A 64 5.36 24.45 -5.22
C THR A 64 4.80 23.63 -4.06
N ARG A 65 3.72 24.15 -3.42
CA ARG A 65 3.05 23.42 -2.35
C ARG A 65 2.49 22.08 -2.85
N ASP A 66 1.84 22.12 -4.00
CA ASP A 66 1.24 20.90 -4.58
C ASP A 66 2.32 19.88 -4.95
N ALA A 67 3.47 20.35 -5.45
CA ALA A 67 4.58 19.45 -5.77
C ALA A 67 5.19 18.84 -4.50
N ARG A 68 5.25 19.57 -3.40
CA ARG A 68 5.73 19.04 -2.12
C ARG A 68 4.83 17.90 -1.62
N ALA A 69 3.52 18.11 -1.66
CA ALA A 69 2.57 17.07 -1.26
C ALA A 69 2.69 15.84 -2.14
N TYR A 70 2.79 16.05 -3.47
CA TYR A 70 2.98 14.97 -4.42
C TYR A 70 4.29 14.21 -4.18
N TRP A 71 5.42 14.95 -4.04
CA TRP A 71 6.73 14.34 -3.83
C TRP A 71 6.78 13.53 -2.55
N ASN A 72 6.03 13.95 -1.53
CA ASN A 72 5.99 13.23 -0.27
C ASN A 72 5.56 11.77 -0.46
N HIS A 73 4.55 11.53 -1.31
CA HIS A 73 4.11 10.16 -1.61
C HIS A 73 5.19 9.38 -2.38
N VAL A 74 5.80 10.01 -3.37
CA VAL A 74 6.84 9.38 -4.20
C VAL A 74 8.09 9.07 -3.36
N ARG A 75 8.51 10.02 -2.53
CA ARG A 75 9.70 9.91 -1.67
C ARG A 75 9.62 8.72 -0.71
N ARG A 76 8.45 8.50 -0.08
CA ARG A 76 8.22 7.38 0.82
C ARG A 76 8.59 6.05 0.16
N ALA A 77 8.13 5.88 -1.07
CA ALA A 77 8.39 4.67 -1.84
C ALA A 77 9.84 4.59 -2.33
N LEU A 78 10.43 5.73 -2.70
CA LEU A 78 11.84 5.77 -3.12
C LEU A 78 12.78 5.31 -2.01
N LEU A 79 12.45 5.58 -0.75
CA LEU A 79 13.25 5.09 0.38
C LEU A 79 13.23 3.56 0.50
N ARG A 80 12.26 2.90 -0.13
CA ARG A 80 12.09 1.44 -0.03
C ARG A 80 12.37 0.69 -1.34
N ALA A 81 12.44 1.41 -2.47
CA ALA A 81 12.50 0.78 -3.79
C ALA A 81 13.48 1.55 -4.68
N PRO A 82 14.56 0.90 -5.12
CA PRO A 82 15.55 1.58 -5.96
C PRO A 82 14.95 1.97 -7.32
N ILE A 83 15.20 3.21 -7.70
CA ILE A 83 14.85 3.76 -9.01
C ILE A 83 16.12 4.41 -9.58
N ASP A 84 16.38 4.18 -10.85
CA ASP A 84 17.64 4.61 -11.45
C ASP A 84 17.62 6.09 -11.87
N ARG A 85 16.47 6.56 -12.37
CA ARG A 85 16.34 7.91 -12.92
C ARG A 85 14.98 8.52 -12.65
N ILE A 86 14.96 9.84 -12.52
CA ILE A 86 13.72 10.62 -12.54
C ILE A 86 13.82 11.71 -13.61
N GLY A 87 12.68 12.11 -14.15
CA GLY A 87 12.60 13.22 -15.08
C GLY A 87 11.30 13.99 -14.90
N LEU A 88 11.35 15.28 -15.11
CA LEU A 88 10.13 16.10 -15.12
C LEU A 88 9.46 15.93 -16.49
N GLY A 89 8.21 15.49 -16.48
CA GLY A 89 7.43 15.29 -17.70
C GLY A 89 6.37 16.36 -17.88
N GLY A 90 5.69 16.31 -19.02
CA GLY A 90 4.58 17.19 -19.32
C GLY A 90 4.97 18.44 -20.10
N TYR A 91 4.17 19.47 -19.95
CA TYR A 91 4.29 20.70 -20.73
C TYR A 91 5.17 21.71 -20.01
N LEU A 92 6.47 21.64 -20.25
CA LEU A 92 7.45 22.44 -19.50
C LEU A 92 7.27 23.97 -19.67
N HIS A 93 6.59 24.40 -20.72
CA HIS A 93 6.32 25.84 -20.88
C HIS A 93 5.39 26.40 -19.78
N LEU A 94 4.63 25.53 -19.12
CA LEU A 94 3.75 25.97 -18.04
C LEU A 94 4.52 26.40 -16.78
N VAL A 95 5.76 25.92 -16.59
CA VAL A 95 6.50 26.18 -15.36
C VAL A 95 7.34 27.45 -15.40
N LYS A 96 7.46 28.09 -16.55
CA LYS A 96 8.39 29.24 -16.74
C LYS A 96 8.09 30.43 -15.83
N ASP A 97 6.81 30.61 -15.48
CA ASP A 97 6.39 31.74 -14.68
C ASP A 97 6.33 31.42 -13.16
N PHE A 98 6.86 30.25 -12.78
CA PHE A 98 6.87 29.77 -11.39
C PHE A 98 8.30 29.41 -10.97
N PRO A 99 9.18 30.40 -10.74
CA PRO A 99 10.61 30.12 -10.43
C PRO A 99 10.79 29.32 -9.14
N ASP A 100 9.93 29.50 -8.13
CA ASP A 100 10.01 28.75 -6.88
C ASP A 100 9.73 27.27 -7.11
N PHE A 101 8.80 26.94 -8.02
CA PHE A 101 8.56 25.55 -8.41
C PHE A 101 9.80 24.97 -9.10
N VAL A 102 10.43 25.71 -10.01
CA VAL A 102 11.63 25.25 -10.73
C VAL A 102 12.76 25.00 -9.73
N GLN A 103 12.95 25.90 -8.76
CA GLN A 103 13.96 25.70 -7.72
C GLN A 103 13.64 24.46 -6.88
N TYR A 104 12.37 24.28 -6.51
CA TYR A 104 11.97 23.10 -5.73
C TYR A 104 12.27 21.80 -6.49
N ILE A 105 12.02 21.79 -7.82
CA ILE A 105 12.35 20.60 -8.63
C ILE A 105 13.87 20.33 -8.64
N ALA A 106 14.69 21.38 -8.63
CA ALA A 106 16.14 21.20 -8.54
C ALA A 106 16.53 20.57 -7.18
N ASP A 107 15.95 21.09 -6.10
CA ASP A 107 16.21 20.58 -4.75
C ASP A 107 15.77 19.10 -4.63
N LEU A 108 14.59 18.79 -5.20
CA LEU A 108 14.05 17.43 -5.25
C LEU A 108 14.99 16.49 -6.01
N ALA A 109 15.58 16.97 -7.11
CA ALA A 109 16.52 16.15 -7.88
C ALA A 109 17.79 15.84 -7.07
N ASP A 110 18.24 16.77 -6.23
CA ASP A 110 19.38 16.52 -5.35
C ASP A 110 19.02 15.50 -4.26
N GLU A 111 17.84 15.63 -3.63
CA GLU A 111 17.35 14.63 -2.67
C GLU A 111 17.26 13.24 -3.33
N PHE A 112 16.75 13.18 -4.55
CA PHE A 112 16.67 11.91 -5.29
C PHE A 112 18.06 11.29 -5.48
N ARG A 113 19.05 12.09 -5.87
CA ARG A 113 20.42 11.60 -6.06
C ARG A 113 20.98 11.01 -4.78
N GLU A 114 20.76 11.66 -3.64
CA GLU A 114 21.21 11.14 -2.36
C GLU A 114 20.57 9.79 -2.04
N VAL A 115 19.24 9.67 -2.24
CA VAL A 115 18.54 8.40 -1.98
C VAL A 115 19.02 7.31 -2.95
N ARG A 116 19.19 7.63 -4.24
CA ARG A 116 19.72 6.69 -5.22
C ARG A 116 21.09 6.18 -4.80
N ASP A 117 21.96 7.08 -4.34
CA ASP A 117 23.33 6.72 -3.94
C ASP A 117 23.32 5.83 -2.67
N LEU A 118 22.34 6.04 -1.77
CA LEU A 118 22.14 5.14 -0.63
C LEU A 118 21.79 3.72 -1.10
N HIS A 119 20.88 3.59 -2.06
CA HIS A 119 20.53 2.29 -2.64
C HIS A 119 21.72 1.65 -3.38
N ALA A 120 22.54 2.47 -4.06
CA ALA A 120 23.73 1.97 -4.74
C ALA A 120 24.77 1.43 -3.74
N ALA A 121 24.79 1.97 -2.52
CA ALA A 121 25.70 1.49 -1.47
C ALA A 121 25.24 0.14 -0.89
N GLY A 122 23.94 -0.14 -0.91
CA GLY A 122 23.41 -1.41 -0.39
C GLY A 122 21.92 -1.35 -0.10
N GLU A 123 21.37 -2.49 0.29
CA GLU A 123 19.94 -2.62 0.52
C GLU A 123 19.48 -1.84 1.76
N VAL A 124 18.29 -1.29 1.67
CA VAL A 124 17.61 -0.67 2.81
C VAL A 124 17.13 -1.78 3.77
N TYR A 125 17.18 -1.49 5.06
CA TYR A 125 16.65 -2.43 6.06
C TYR A 125 15.17 -2.68 5.83
N THR A 126 14.80 -3.96 5.82
CA THR A 126 13.40 -4.42 5.88
C THR A 126 13.27 -5.34 7.08
N MET A 127 12.15 -5.23 7.79
CA MET A 127 11.84 -6.16 8.87
C MET A 127 11.51 -7.54 8.27
N PRO A 128 11.64 -8.61 9.05
CA PRO A 128 11.33 -9.96 8.54
C PRO A 128 9.82 -10.18 8.44
N LEU A 129 9.19 -9.48 7.51
CA LEU A 129 7.76 -9.55 7.24
C LEU A 129 7.58 -9.33 5.73
N THR A 130 7.12 -10.36 5.05
CA THR A 130 6.87 -10.32 3.61
C THR A 130 5.37 -10.25 3.34
N VAL A 131 4.96 -9.20 2.63
CA VAL A 131 3.56 -8.93 2.30
C VAL A 131 3.38 -9.09 0.79
N ALA A 132 2.44 -9.94 0.38
CA ALA A 132 2.09 -10.09 -1.04
C ALA A 132 0.76 -9.39 -1.31
N VAL A 133 0.75 -8.48 -2.27
CA VAL A 133 -0.48 -7.85 -2.76
C VAL A 133 -0.92 -8.59 -4.01
N LEU A 134 -2.15 -9.11 -3.98
CA LEU A 134 -2.71 -9.81 -5.14
C LEU A 134 -3.23 -8.81 -6.17
N HIS A 135 -2.90 -9.05 -7.43
CA HIS A 135 -3.40 -8.23 -8.52
C HIS A 135 -3.47 -9.03 -9.81
N SER A 136 -4.18 -8.50 -10.78
CA SER A 136 -4.30 -9.12 -12.11
C SER A 136 -3.68 -8.21 -13.17
N TRP A 137 -2.45 -8.49 -13.54
CA TRP A 137 -1.77 -7.70 -14.58
C TRP A 137 -2.51 -7.80 -15.92
N GLY A 138 -2.98 -8.99 -16.27
CA GLY A 138 -3.73 -9.18 -17.51
C GLY A 138 -5.04 -8.40 -17.53
N GLY A 139 -5.74 -8.35 -16.39
CA GLY A 139 -6.98 -7.59 -16.25
C GLY A 139 -6.77 -6.09 -16.29
N LEU A 140 -5.57 -5.61 -15.93
CA LEU A 140 -5.26 -4.18 -15.97
C LEU A 140 -4.98 -3.68 -17.38
N ARG A 141 -4.70 -4.57 -18.32
CA ARG A 141 -4.28 -4.19 -19.67
C ARG A 141 -5.30 -3.34 -20.42
N PRO A 142 -6.59 -3.72 -20.48
CA PRO A 142 -7.57 -2.88 -21.18
C PRO A 142 -7.66 -1.48 -20.59
N TRP A 143 -7.54 -1.37 -19.28
CA TRP A 143 -7.58 -0.11 -18.58
C TRP A 143 -6.37 0.77 -18.92
N THR A 144 -5.18 0.19 -18.94
CA THR A 144 -3.98 0.97 -19.28
C THR A 144 -4.01 1.47 -20.72
N LEU A 145 -4.64 0.71 -21.59
CA LEU A 145 -4.81 1.12 -23.00
C LEU A 145 -5.86 2.22 -23.15
N SER A 146 -6.90 2.20 -22.32
CA SER A 146 -7.97 3.20 -22.39
C SER A 146 -7.58 4.56 -21.79
N GLY A 147 -6.61 4.58 -20.87
CA GLY A 147 -6.21 5.80 -20.20
C GLY A 147 -7.17 6.27 -19.12
N HIS A 148 -8.08 5.43 -18.68
CA HIS A 148 -9.12 5.79 -17.71
C HIS A 148 -8.94 5.16 -16.34
N PHE A 149 -7.71 4.91 -15.93
CA PHE A 149 -7.51 4.14 -14.72
C PHE A 149 -7.98 4.84 -13.44
N HIS A 150 -7.97 6.13 -13.43
CA HIS A 150 -8.46 6.88 -12.29
C HIS A 150 -9.98 6.82 -12.14
N GLU A 151 -10.68 6.27 -13.12
CA GLU A 151 -12.14 6.14 -13.11
C GLU A 151 -12.63 4.76 -12.70
N THR A 152 -11.72 3.82 -12.39
CA THR A 152 -12.08 2.41 -12.23
C THR A 152 -11.86 1.92 -10.80
N TYR A 153 -12.68 2.17 -9.89
CA TYR A 153 -12.80 1.55 -8.54
C TYR A 153 -11.52 0.89 -7.99
N MET A 154 -10.37 1.52 -8.18
CA MET A 154 -9.10 0.96 -7.74
C MET A 154 -8.59 1.58 -6.43
N HIS A 155 -9.43 2.38 -5.78
CA HIS A 155 -8.99 3.19 -4.64
C HIS A 155 -8.42 2.36 -3.49
N ASP A 156 -9.08 1.25 -3.13
CA ASP A 156 -8.56 0.42 -2.03
C ASP A 156 -7.18 -0.12 -2.35
N LEU A 157 -6.95 -0.56 -3.59
CA LEU A 157 -5.64 -1.05 -4.00
C LEU A 157 -4.60 0.07 -3.96
N ILE A 158 -4.95 1.26 -4.46
CA ILE A 158 -4.06 2.42 -4.41
C ILE A 158 -3.69 2.74 -2.95
N HIS A 159 -4.70 2.84 -2.09
CA HIS A 159 -4.48 3.24 -0.70
C HIS A 159 -3.68 2.19 0.09
N ILE A 160 -3.95 0.89 -0.12
CA ILE A 160 -3.17 -0.18 0.51
C ILE A 160 -1.71 -0.10 0.05
N ASN A 161 -1.49 0.02 -1.26
CA ASN A 161 -0.12 0.09 -1.79
C ASN A 161 0.58 1.38 -1.34
N GLU A 162 -0.17 2.49 -1.22
CA GLU A 162 0.38 3.73 -0.69
C GLU A 162 0.80 3.56 0.77
N ALA A 163 -0.01 2.89 1.58
CA ALA A 163 0.36 2.61 2.97
C ALA A 163 1.63 1.76 3.03
N LEU A 164 1.68 0.68 2.25
CA LEU A 164 2.85 -0.21 2.24
C LEU A 164 4.11 0.49 1.72
N SER A 165 3.97 1.54 0.91
CA SER A 165 5.10 2.19 0.24
C SER A 165 6.17 2.71 1.20
N GLY A 166 5.76 3.22 2.37
CA GLY A 166 6.70 3.75 3.36
C GLY A 166 7.08 2.76 4.47
N LEU A 167 6.38 1.63 4.57
CA LEU A 167 6.60 0.69 5.65
C LEU A 167 7.87 -0.16 5.41
N PRO A 168 8.60 -0.54 6.47
CA PRO A 168 9.83 -1.32 6.34
C PRO A 168 9.54 -2.82 6.14
N VAL A 169 8.64 -3.15 5.21
CA VAL A 169 8.26 -4.53 4.90
C VAL A 169 8.65 -4.88 3.48
N GLU A 170 8.96 -6.14 3.23
CA GLU A 170 9.13 -6.62 1.86
C GLU A 170 7.74 -6.70 1.21
N THR A 171 7.59 -6.07 0.05
CA THR A 171 6.32 -6.09 -0.68
C THR A 171 6.51 -6.83 -2.01
N ARG A 172 5.72 -7.85 -2.22
CA ARG A 172 5.66 -8.62 -3.48
C ARG A 172 4.31 -8.40 -4.14
N PHE A 173 4.31 -8.45 -5.46
CA PHE A 173 3.08 -8.36 -6.25
C PHE A 173 2.88 -9.72 -6.94
N LEU A 174 1.84 -10.43 -6.56
CA LEU A 174 1.57 -11.77 -7.08
C LEU A 174 0.27 -11.79 -7.86
N SER A 175 0.29 -12.51 -8.97
CA SER A 175 -0.94 -12.77 -9.73
C SER A 175 -1.73 -13.92 -9.09
N PHE A 176 -2.98 -14.05 -9.48
CA PHE A 176 -3.81 -15.17 -9.02
C PHE A 176 -3.27 -16.51 -9.52
N GLU A 177 -2.62 -16.50 -10.69
CA GLU A 177 -1.95 -17.70 -11.21
C GLU A 177 -0.73 -18.07 -10.35
N ASP A 178 0.00 -17.07 -9.84
CA ASP A 178 1.12 -17.35 -8.93
C ASP A 178 0.65 -18.05 -7.66
N VAL A 179 -0.51 -17.64 -7.12
CA VAL A 179 -1.10 -18.31 -5.95
C VAL A 179 -1.42 -19.77 -6.26
N LYS A 180 -2.06 -20.03 -7.41
CA LYS A 180 -2.38 -21.40 -7.84
C LYS A 180 -1.12 -22.24 -8.04
N ALA A 181 -0.03 -21.61 -8.49
CA ALA A 181 1.25 -22.27 -8.72
C ALA A 181 2.05 -22.45 -7.41
N GLY A 182 1.52 -22.05 -6.27
CA GLY A 182 2.18 -22.23 -4.98
C GLY A 182 3.30 -21.25 -4.67
N LYS A 183 3.33 -20.08 -5.34
CA LYS A 183 4.40 -19.09 -5.14
C LYS A 183 4.16 -18.21 -3.90
N LEU A 184 3.68 -18.82 -2.83
CA LEU A 184 3.48 -18.14 -1.55
C LEU A 184 4.57 -18.47 -0.54
N GLU A 185 5.63 -19.18 -0.99
CA GLU A 185 6.74 -19.50 -0.11
C GLU A 185 7.42 -18.22 0.41
N GLY A 186 7.61 -18.15 1.72
CA GLY A 186 8.22 -17.00 2.38
C GLY A 186 7.33 -15.75 2.45
N VAL A 187 6.03 -15.89 2.13
CA VAL A 187 5.06 -14.82 2.31
C VAL A 187 4.38 -15.02 3.66
N ASP A 188 4.28 -13.96 4.45
CA ASP A 188 3.62 -13.98 5.76
C ASP A 188 2.18 -13.47 5.66
N VAL A 189 1.96 -12.45 4.84
CA VAL A 189 0.66 -11.79 4.71
C VAL A 189 0.30 -11.68 3.23
N VAL A 190 -0.93 -12.07 2.88
CA VAL A 190 -1.50 -11.82 1.55
C VAL A 190 -2.62 -10.79 1.69
N ILE A 191 -2.61 -9.77 0.83
CA ILE A 191 -3.67 -8.74 0.81
C ILE A 191 -4.44 -8.85 -0.51
N ASN A 192 -5.76 -8.94 -0.42
CA ASN A 192 -6.65 -8.82 -1.57
C ASN A 192 -7.59 -7.64 -1.32
N ALA A 193 -7.51 -6.62 -2.18
CA ALA A 193 -8.24 -5.37 -1.98
C ALA A 193 -8.95 -4.96 -3.26
N GLY A 194 -10.18 -4.45 -3.09
CA GLY A 194 -10.90 -3.85 -4.20
C GLY A 194 -12.35 -4.25 -4.27
N ARG A 195 -13.03 -3.72 -5.28
CA ARG A 195 -14.45 -3.92 -5.48
C ARG A 195 -14.71 -5.16 -6.35
N ALA A 196 -15.78 -5.87 -6.03
CA ALA A 196 -16.18 -7.07 -6.76
C ALA A 196 -16.28 -6.83 -8.27
N GLY A 197 -15.92 -7.83 -9.03
CA GLY A 197 -16.00 -7.76 -10.49
C GLY A 197 -14.93 -6.94 -11.16
N THR A 198 -14.02 -6.36 -10.38
CA THR A 198 -12.91 -5.56 -10.95
C THR A 198 -11.64 -6.39 -11.05
N ALA A 199 -10.76 -6.00 -11.98
CA ALA A 199 -9.46 -6.63 -12.10
C ALA A 199 -8.59 -6.42 -10.86
N TRP A 200 -8.87 -5.38 -10.09
CA TRP A 200 -8.12 -5.04 -8.89
C TRP A 200 -8.29 -6.09 -7.79
N SER A 201 -9.53 -6.57 -7.60
CA SER A 201 -9.81 -7.60 -6.61
C SER A 201 -9.66 -9.02 -7.17
N GLY A 202 -9.54 -9.17 -8.50
CA GLY A 202 -9.43 -10.47 -9.16
C GLY A 202 -10.63 -10.85 -10.05
N GLY A 203 -11.78 -10.23 -9.81
CA GLY A 203 -12.97 -10.47 -10.64
C GLY A 203 -13.27 -11.95 -10.80
N ASP A 204 -13.39 -12.40 -12.05
CA ASP A 204 -13.74 -13.78 -12.35
C ASP A 204 -12.70 -14.83 -11.93
N ALA A 205 -11.46 -14.41 -11.58
CA ALA A 205 -10.47 -15.36 -11.08
C ALA A 205 -10.98 -16.11 -9.84
N TRP A 206 -11.83 -15.48 -9.03
CA TRP A 206 -12.36 -16.09 -7.82
C TRP A 206 -13.43 -17.17 -8.08
N GLN A 207 -13.87 -17.33 -9.34
CA GLN A 207 -14.72 -18.48 -9.71
C GLN A 207 -13.91 -19.78 -9.72
N ASP A 208 -12.59 -19.68 -9.84
CA ASP A 208 -11.71 -20.86 -9.90
C ASP A 208 -11.54 -21.47 -8.51
N ALA A 209 -12.09 -22.67 -8.31
CA ALA A 209 -11.99 -23.38 -7.06
C ALA A 209 -10.53 -23.72 -6.69
N ALA A 210 -9.65 -23.87 -7.67
CA ALA A 210 -8.24 -24.16 -7.39
C ALA A 210 -7.56 -22.96 -6.70
N LEU A 211 -7.89 -21.74 -7.11
CA LEU A 211 -7.38 -20.53 -6.46
C LEU A 211 -7.85 -20.47 -5.00
N VAL A 212 -9.16 -20.64 -4.79
CA VAL A 212 -9.74 -20.59 -3.44
C VAL A 212 -9.13 -21.68 -2.55
N THR A 213 -8.97 -22.90 -3.10
CA THR A 213 -8.39 -24.02 -2.36
C THR A 213 -6.94 -23.73 -1.98
N ALA A 214 -6.14 -23.25 -2.93
CA ALA A 214 -4.72 -22.95 -2.69
C ALA A 214 -4.56 -21.89 -1.59
N LEU A 215 -5.32 -20.80 -1.69
CA LEU A 215 -5.23 -19.73 -0.70
C LEU A 215 -5.76 -20.18 0.66
N SER A 216 -6.88 -20.96 0.69
CA SER A 216 -7.41 -21.50 1.95
C SER A 216 -6.39 -22.42 2.63
N ALA A 217 -5.76 -23.29 1.86
CA ALA A 217 -4.73 -24.21 2.39
C ALA A 217 -3.55 -23.43 2.96
N TRP A 218 -3.12 -22.38 2.27
CA TRP A 218 -2.01 -21.54 2.74
C TRP A 218 -2.36 -20.82 4.05
N VAL A 219 -3.57 -20.23 4.14
CA VAL A 219 -4.02 -19.61 5.40
C VAL A 219 -4.07 -20.66 6.50
N ALA A 220 -4.68 -21.82 6.23
CA ALA A 220 -4.81 -22.88 7.24
C ALA A 220 -3.45 -23.38 7.75
N GLN A 221 -2.40 -23.22 6.96
CA GLN A 221 -1.02 -23.60 7.34
C GLN A 221 -0.29 -22.51 8.14
N GLY A 222 -0.89 -21.35 8.35
CA GLY A 222 -0.30 -20.31 9.19
C GLY A 222 -0.21 -18.93 8.53
N GLY A 223 -0.62 -18.81 7.27
CA GLY A 223 -0.60 -17.53 6.57
C GLY A 223 -1.66 -16.55 7.09
N VAL A 224 -1.45 -15.27 6.85
CA VAL A 224 -2.40 -14.22 7.19
C VAL A 224 -3.02 -13.66 5.91
N LEU A 225 -4.35 -13.70 5.80
CA LEU A 225 -5.08 -13.10 4.68
C LEU A 225 -5.76 -11.82 5.15
N ILE A 226 -5.45 -10.70 4.50
CA ILE A 226 -6.17 -9.43 4.73
C ILE A 226 -7.06 -9.18 3.51
N GLY A 227 -8.38 -9.11 3.75
CA GLY A 227 -9.35 -8.77 2.74
C GLY A 227 -9.86 -7.34 2.94
N VAL A 228 -9.94 -6.55 1.87
CA VAL A 228 -10.34 -5.14 1.96
C VAL A 228 -11.47 -4.86 0.99
N ASN A 229 -12.54 -4.25 1.49
CA ASN A 229 -13.76 -3.86 0.75
C ASN A 229 -14.57 -5.09 0.33
N GLU A 230 -14.52 -5.52 -0.94
CA GLU A 230 -15.18 -6.72 -1.45
C GLU A 230 -14.13 -7.76 -1.89
N PRO A 231 -13.33 -8.26 -0.93
CA PRO A 231 -12.24 -9.16 -1.28
C PRO A 231 -12.77 -10.51 -1.73
N THR A 232 -12.18 -11.08 -2.74
CA THR A 232 -12.51 -12.43 -3.24
C THR A 232 -13.97 -12.60 -3.66
N ALA A 233 -14.67 -11.49 -3.97
CA ALA A 233 -16.12 -11.52 -4.19
C ALA A 233 -16.49 -12.01 -5.60
N VAL A 234 -17.49 -12.89 -5.65
CA VAL A 234 -18.07 -13.37 -6.91
C VAL A 234 -19.59 -13.42 -6.78
N PRO A 235 -20.29 -12.52 -7.45
CA PRO A 235 -21.76 -12.55 -7.41
C PRO A 235 -22.33 -13.87 -7.91
N GLY A 236 -23.35 -14.34 -7.24
CA GLY A 236 -24.06 -15.56 -7.64
C GLY A 236 -23.53 -16.86 -7.07
N TRP A 237 -22.44 -16.82 -6.29
CA TRP A 237 -21.92 -18.00 -5.61
C TRP A 237 -22.47 -18.07 -4.18
N GLY A 238 -22.28 -19.21 -3.50
CA GLY A 238 -22.84 -19.45 -2.19
C GLY A 238 -22.40 -18.43 -1.15
N ASP A 239 -21.09 -18.29 -0.99
CA ASP A 239 -20.49 -17.21 -0.20
C ASP A 239 -20.14 -16.08 -1.17
N TYR A 240 -20.56 -14.86 -0.86
CA TYR A 240 -20.24 -13.71 -1.73
C TYR A 240 -18.72 -13.46 -1.75
N PHE A 241 -18.10 -13.45 -0.57
CA PHE A 241 -16.63 -13.47 -0.48
C PHE A 241 -16.19 -14.94 -0.49
N ARG A 242 -15.52 -15.37 -1.53
CA ARG A 242 -15.09 -16.77 -1.67
C ARG A 242 -14.20 -17.23 -0.50
N MET A 243 -13.58 -16.28 0.21
CA MET A 243 -12.77 -16.57 1.39
C MET A 243 -13.49 -16.14 2.69
N ALA A 244 -14.81 -16.03 2.67
CA ALA A 244 -15.60 -15.58 3.83
C ALA A 244 -15.27 -16.37 5.11
N ARG A 245 -15.10 -17.68 4.98
CA ARG A 245 -14.81 -18.53 6.15
C ARG A 245 -13.45 -18.25 6.77
N ALA A 246 -12.49 -17.84 5.95
CA ALA A 246 -11.18 -17.46 6.48
C ALA A 246 -11.20 -16.03 7.05
N LEU A 247 -11.97 -15.13 6.40
CA LEU A 247 -12.07 -13.74 6.84
C LEU A 247 -12.99 -13.54 8.04
N GLY A 248 -13.94 -14.46 8.25
CA GLY A 248 -14.93 -14.35 9.33
C GLY A 248 -16.12 -13.46 8.98
N VAL A 249 -16.12 -12.87 7.77
CA VAL A 249 -17.14 -11.90 7.35
C VAL A 249 -17.59 -12.24 5.92
N ASP A 250 -18.87 -12.05 5.66
CA ASP A 250 -19.41 -12.09 4.30
C ASP A 250 -20.41 -10.94 4.13
N GLU A 251 -20.91 -10.76 2.92
CA GLU A 251 -21.85 -9.68 2.60
C GLU A 251 -23.17 -10.23 2.10
N ASP A 252 -24.26 -9.67 2.62
CA ASP A 252 -25.60 -9.95 2.14
C ASP A 252 -25.89 -9.05 0.93
N THR A 253 -26.04 -9.66 -0.22
CA THR A 253 -26.24 -8.91 -1.46
C THR A 253 -27.67 -8.36 -1.61
N GLY A 254 -28.46 -8.45 -0.56
CA GLY A 254 -29.81 -7.87 -0.53
C GLY A 254 -30.92 -8.74 -1.08
N ALA A 255 -30.58 -9.91 -1.62
CA ALA A 255 -31.59 -10.81 -2.20
C ALA A 255 -32.34 -11.61 -1.13
N ARG A 256 -31.76 -11.77 0.05
CA ARG A 256 -32.31 -12.57 1.13
C ARG A 256 -32.01 -11.94 2.48
N VAL A 257 -32.92 -12.18 3.43
CA VAL A 257 -32.68 -11.82 4.83
C VAL A 257 -31.83 -12.91 5.47
N CYS A 258 -30.73 -12.55 6.04
CA CYS A 258 -29.87 -13.50 6.74
C CYS A 258 -30.40 -13.70 8.16
N HIS A 259 -30.91 -14.87 8.44
CA HIS A 259 -31.40 -15.22 9.78
C HIS A 259 -30.25 -15.71 10.66
N GLY A 260 -30.38 -15.46 11.95
CA GLY A 260 -29.40 -15.93 12.93
C GLY A 260 -28.04 -15.27 12.82
N ARG A 261 -28.00 -14.04 12.37
CA ARG A 261 -26.75 -13.28 12.32
C ARG A 261 -26.15 -13.14 13.71
N TRP A 262 -24.84 -13.29 13.78
CA TRP A 262 -24.10 -13.09 15.01
C TRP A 262 -24.06 -11.59 15.34
N PRO A 263 -24.15 -11.22 16.64
CA PRO A 263 -24.09 -9.80 16.99
C PRO A 263 -22.72 -9.21 16.71
N VAL A 264 -22.73 -7.98 16.18
CA VAL A 264 -21.50 -7.20 15.98
C VAL A 264 -21.22 -6.46 17.29
N GLN A 265 -20.12 -6.80 17.92
CA GLN A 265 -19.70 -6.16 19.17
C GLN A 265 -18.18 -6.07 19.16
N ALA A 266 -17.66 -4.85 19.25
CA ALA A 266 -16.22 -4.63 19.19
C ALA A 266 -15.51 -5.20 20.42
N ASP A 267 -14.43 -5.92 20.17
CA ASP A 267 -13.52 -6.47 21.17
C ASP A 267 -12.12 -5.90 20.83
N LEU A 268 -11.91 -4.66 21.27
CA LEU A 268 -10.73 -3.89 20.93
C LEU A 268 -9.46 -4.52 21.47
N VAL A 269 -8.41 -4.49 20.67
CA VAL A 269 -7.06 -4.85 21.10
C VAL A 269 -6.26 -3.56 21.20
N GLU A 270 -5.73 -3.32 22.39
CA GLU A 270 -4.97 -2.10 22.66
C GLU A 270 -3.77 -1.99 21.70
N GLY A 271 -3.57 -0.81 21.17
CA GLY A 271 -2.42 -0.51 20.30
C GLY A 271 -2.59 -0.85 18.84
N LEU A 272 -3.67 -1.54 18.43
CA LEU A 272 -3.86 -1.87 17.01
C LEU A 272 -4.24 -0.64 16.20
N ILE A 273 -5.15 0.18 16.72
CA ILE A 273 -5.71 1.32 16.01
C ILE A 273 -5.11 2.60 16.61
N PRO A 274 -4.21 3.29 15.90
CA PRO A 274 -3.65 4.54 16.40
C PRO A 274 -4.70 5.63 16.53
N GLU A 275 -4.45 6.58 17.42
CA GLU A 275 -5.27 7.79 17.53
C GLU A 275 -5.21 8.53 16.17
N GLY A 276 -6.35 8.98 15.68
CA GLY A 276 -6.46 9.66 14.40
C GLY A 276 -6.69 8.74 13.20
N ALA A 277 -6.56 7.44 13.38
CA ALA A 277 -6.90 6.51 12.30
C ALA A 277 -8.40 6.59 11.98
N THR A 278 -8.72 6.50 10.71
CA THR A 278 -10.12 6.54 10.24
C THR A 278 -10.56 5.14 9.82
N LEU A 279 -11.78 4.81 10.20
CA LEU A 279 -12.39 3.53 9.82
C LEU A 279 -13.34 3.74 8.65
N CYS A 280 -13.40 2.76 7.77
CA CYS A 280 -14.39 2.71 6.70
C CYS A 280 -15.56 1.85 7.15
N THR A 281 -16.73 2.12 6.59
CA THR A 281 -17.93 1.33 6.84
C THR A 281 -18.43 0.72 5.54
N ARG A 282 -19.18 -0.35 5.70
CA ARG A 282 -19.84 -1.03 4.58
C ARG A 282 -21.11 -1.69 5.10
N ASP A 283 -22.19 -1.44 4.39
CA ASP A 283 -23.49 -2.00 4.75
C ASP A 283 -23.59 -3.48 4.42
N HIS A 284 -24.55 -4.14 5.04
CA HIS A 284 -24.93 -5.52 4.75
C HIS A 284 -23.89 -6.59 5.09
N LEU A 285 -22.83 -6.23 5.80
CA LEU A 285 -21.84 -7.19 6.28
C LEU A 285 -22.44 -8.02 7.43
N TYR A 286 -22.02 -9.29 7.51
CA TYR A 286 -22.40 -10.16 8.63
C TYR A 286 -21.23 -11.08 8.98
N LEU A 287 -21.20 -11.49 10.24
CA LEU A 287 -20.20 -12.46 10.72
C LEU A 287 -20.60 -13.86 10.28
N THR A 288 -19.63 -14.66 9.85
CA THR A 288 -19.91 -16.01 9.35
C THR A 288 -20.15 -17.02 10.46
N ASP A 289 -19.66 -16.74 11.66
CA ASP A 289 -19.83 -17.60 12.83
C ASP A 289 -19.56 -16.85 14.13
N GLY A 290 -19.72 -17.55 15.26
CA GLY A 290 -19.51 -16.97 16.58
C GLY A 290 -18.06 -16.89 17.05
N GLU A 291 -17.12 -17.39 16.27
CA GLU A 291 -15.68 -17.31 16.58
C GLU A 291 -15.02 -16.07 15.99
N THR A 292 -15.74 -15.37 15.11
CA THR A 292 -15.23 -14.13 14.50
C THR A 292 -15.20 -13.01 15.54
N ARG A 293 -14.02 -12.40 15.72
CA ARG A 293 -13.86 -11.24 16.59
C ARG A 293 -13.94 -9.96 15.78
N VAL A 294 -14.73 -9.00 16.24
CA VAL A 294 -14.79 -7.67 15.64
C VAL A 294 -13.80 -6.79 16.39
N LEU A 295 -12.71 -6.39 15.73
CA LEU A 295 -11.67 -5.54 16.34
C LEU A 295 -12.09 -4.07 16.38
N ALA A 296 -12.97 -3.66 15.45
CA ALA A 296 -13.57 -2.33 15.45
C ALA A 296 -14.91 -2.40 14.74
N GLU A 297 -15.87 -1.65 15.25
CA GLU A 297 -17.18 -1.52 14.61
C GLU A 297 -17.48 -0.05 14.37
N GLN A 298 -18.32 0.21 13.39
CA GLN A 298 -18.84 1.56 13.15
C GLN A 298 -20.26 1.41 12.61
N ASP A 299 -21.18 2.15 13.22
CA ASP A 299 -22.60 2.16 12.83
C ASP A 299 -23.25 0.75 12.86
N GLY A 300 -22.80 -0.09 13.79
CA GLY A 300 -23.34 -1.44 13.94
C GLY A 300 -22.83 -2.47 12.93
N CYS A 301 -21.83 -2.06 12.11
CA CYS A 301 -21.20 -2.93 11.11
C CYS A 301 -19.74 -3.19 11.48
N PRO A 302 -19.20 -4.38 11.16
CA PRO A 302 -17.78 -4.63 11.42
C PRO A 302 -16.92 -3.78 10.48
N ALA A 303 -16.14 -2.87 11.06
CA ALA A 303 -15.15 -2.08 10.31
C ALA A 303 -13.84 -2.85 10.16
N ILE A 304 -13.44 -3.57 11.24
CA ILE A 304 -12.30 -4.48 11.23
C ILE A 304 -12.72 -5.75 11.96
N ALA A 305 -12.56 -6.90 11.30
CA ALA A 305 -12.85 -8.19 11.93
C ALA A 305 -11.68 -9.14 11.71
N THR A 306 -11.61 -10.18 12.54
CA THR A 306 -10.57 -11.20 12.40
C THR A 306 -11.16 -12.57 12.75
N HIS A 307 -10.62 -13.59 12.08
CA HIS A 307 -11.04 -14.97 12.29
C HIS A 307 -9.84 -15.91 12.21
N THR A 308 -9.78 -16.87 13.13
CA THR A 308 -8.74 -17.90 13.10
C THR A 308 -9.15 -18.99 12.10
N PHE A 309 -8.27 -19.34 11.18
CA PHE A 309 -8.55 -20.35 10.17
C PHE A 309 -7.39 -21.34 10.12
N GLY A 310 -7.60 -22.51 10.71
CA GLY A 310 -6.52 -23.46 10.91
C GLY A 310 -5.46 -22.89 11.85
N ARG A 311 -4.20 -22.83 11.40
CA ARG A 311 -3.14 -22.20 12.18
C ARG A 311 -2.95 -20.73 11.83
N GLY A 312 -3.59 -20.25 10.75
CA GLY A 312 -3.47 -18.89 10.27
C GLY A 312 -4.66 -18.03 10.63
N ARG A 313 -4.80 -16.93 9.93
CA ARG A 313 -5.74 -15.88 10.33
C ARG A 313 -6.23 -15.09 9.13
N GLY A 314 -7.54 -14.78 9.14
CA GLY A 314 -8.09 -13.77 8.26
C GLY A 314 -8.28 -12.47 9.01
N ILE A 315 -8.10 -11.36 8.31
CA ILE A 315 -8.48 -10.02 8.76
C ILE A 315 -9.33 -9.41 7.66
N TYR A 316 -10.45 -8.84 8.04
CA TYR A 316 -11.32 -8.11 7.13
C TYR A 316 -11.30 -6.63 7.47
N LEU A 317 -11.16 -5.78 6.45
CA LEU A 317 -11.30 -4.32 6.55
C LEU A 317 -12.43 -3.90 5.63
N ALA A 318 -13.43 -3.16 6.15
CA ALA A 318 -14.59 -2.72 5.36
C ALA A 318 -14.21 -1.78 4.21
N GLY A 319 -13.01 -1.23 4.26
CA GLY A 319 -12.39 -0.39 3.25
C GLY A 319 -11.09 0.15 3.82
N PHE A 320 -10.33 0.86 2.99
CA PHE A 320 -9.06 1.43 3.46
C PHE A 320 -8.77 2.73 2.75
N ALA A 321 -8.61 3.80 3.52
CA ALA A 321 -8.16 5.10 3.04
C ALA A 321 -6.76 5.37 3.60
N TYR A 322 -5.83 5.78 2.75
CA TYR A 322 -4.48 6.08 3.20
C TYR A 322 -4.46 7.35 4.04
N SER A 323 -3.85 7.24 5.20
CA SER A 323 -3.29 8.35 5.99
C SER A 323 -2.07 7.77 6.72
N PRO A 324 -1.19 8.59 7.28
CA PRO A 324 -0.09 8.06 8.09
C PRO A 324 -0.57 7.15 9.22
N GLU A 325 -1.67 7.53 9.89
CA GLU A 325 -2.25 6.75 10.99
C GLU A 325 -2.81 5.42 10.48
N ASN A 326 -3.47 5.44 9.31
CA ASN A 326 -4.01 4.20 8.73
C ASN A 326 -2.88 3.28 8.22
N ALA A 327 -1.78 3.85 7.70
CA ALA A 327 -0.61 3.03 7.35
C ALA A 327 -0.03 2.36 8.61
N ARG A 328 0.05 3.09 9.73
CA ARG A 328 0.48 2.53 11.00
C ARG A 328 -0.51 1.46 11.49
N MET A 329 -1.82 1.69 11.36
CA MET A 329 -2.83 0.69 11.70
C MET A 329 -2.64 -0.59 10.90
N LEU A 330 -2.40 -0.47 9.58
CA LEU A 330 -2.17 -1.64 8.73
C LEU A 330 -0.93 -2.41 9.20
N LEU A 331 0.16 -1.71 9.51
CA LEU A 331 1.37 -2.36 10.05
C LEU A 331 1.08 -3.07 11.37
N ASN A 332 0.39 -2.39 12.30
CA ASN A 332 0.06 -2.98 13.60
C ASN A 332 -0.78 -4.25 13.44
N LEU A 333 -1.76 -4.22 12.53
CA LEU A 333 -2.60 -5.39 12.24
C LEU A 333 -1.77 -6.55 11.70
N MET A 334 -0.83 -6.27 10.79
CA MET A 334 0.02 -7.31 10.21
C MET A 334 0.94 -7.91 11.28
N LEU A 335 1.59 -7.07 12.10
CA LEU A 335 2.47 -7.54 13.18
C LEU A 335 1.69 -8.37 14.21
N TRP A 336 0.53 -7.88 14.63
CA TRP A 336 -0.32 -8.59 15.59
C TRP A 336 -0.76 -9.94 15.01
N ALA A 337 -1.19 -9.96 13.76
CA ALA A 337 -1.71 -11.19 13.14
C ALA A 337 -0.63 -12.25 12.95
N THR A 338 0.60 -11.84 12.71
CA THR A 338 1.75 -12.76 12.56
C THR A 338 2.41 -13.10 13.89
N GLY A 339 1.94 -12.49 15.01
CA GLY A 339 2.53 -12.72 16.32
C GLY A 339 3.86 -12.02 16.53
N THR A 340 4.16 -11.00 15.71
CA THR A 340 5.41 -10.24 15.82
C THR A 340 5.26 -9.14 16.87
N ASP A 341 6.16 -9.11 17.83
CA ASP A 341 6.16 -8.09 18.90
C ASP A 341 6.62 -6.74 18.32
N SER A 342 5.68 -5.83 18.16
CA SER A 342 5.96 -4.52 17.55
C SER A 342 6.98 -3.70 18.35
N SER A 343 7.06 -3.91 19.67
CA SER A 343 8.02 -3.18 20.51
C SER A 343 9.48 -3.56 20.23
N ARG A 344 9.70 -4.65 19.52
CA ARG A 344 11.03 -5.14 19.18
C ARG A 344 11.43 -4.84 17.72
N VAL A 345 10.56 -4.15 16.99
CA VAL A 345 10.86 -3.80 15.59
C VAL A 345 11.75 -2.56 15.57
N PRO A 346 13.01 -2.67 15.14
CA PRO A 346 13.87 -1.49 15.06
C PRO A 346 13.55 -0.64 13.83
N TYR A 347 14.01 0.58 13.86
CA TYR A 347 13.86 1.53 12.76
C TYR A 347 12.40 1.78 12.43
N LEU A 348 11.61 1.99 13.51
CA LEU A 348 10.23 2.40 13.42
C LEU A 348 10.07 3.68 14.24
N THR A 349 9.37 4.66 13.68
CA THR A 349 9.09 5.93 14.36
C THR A 349 7.95 5.73 15.38
N ASP A 350 8.00 6.43 16.51
CA ASP A 350 6.86 6.42 17.45
C ASP A 350 5.70 7.27 16.95
N ASN A 351 5.97 8.25 16.10
CA ASN A 351 4.99 9.18 15.54
C ASN A 351 4.60 8.70 14.14
N ALA A 352 3.31 8.36 13.94
CA ALA A 352 2.80 7.86 12.65
C ALA A 352 2.95 8.88 11.51
N ALA A 353 2.99 10.18 11.83
CA ALA A 353 3.21 11.23 10.84
C ALA A 353 4.61 11.20 10.24
N CYS A 354 5.51 10.42 10.82
CA CYS A 354 6.91 10.29 10.37
C CYS A 354 7.20 8.85 9.95
N GLU A 355 8.11 8.71 9.00
CA GLU A 355 8.63 7.39 8.62
C GLU A 355 10.15 7.47 8.58
N CYS A 356 10.80 6.31 8.63
CA CYS A 356 12.26 6.28 8.51
C CYS A 356 12.72 5.07 7.73
N ALA A 357 13.92 5.19 7.15
CA ALA A 357 14.58 4.12 6.41
C ALA A 357 16.03 4.04 6.86
N TRP A 358 16.48 2.84 7.21
CA TRP A 358 17.87 2.60 7.61
C TRP A 358 18.61 1.93 6.45
N PHE A 359 19.74 2.53 6.07
CA PHE A 359 20.65 2.03 5.04
C PHE A 359 21.94 1.54 5.71
N PRO A 360 22.02 0.23 6.03
CA PRO A 360 23.15 -0.27 6.83
C PRO A 360 24.52 -0.05 6.18
N ALA A 361 24.63 -0.29 4.88
CA ALA A 361 25.92 -0.16 4.18
C ALA A 361 26.44 1.27 4.19
N ALA A 362 25.54 2.24 4.10
CA ALA A 362 25.90 3.66 4.15
C ALA A 362 25.94 4.22 5.58
N ARG A 363 25.48 3.45 6.57
CA ARG A 363 25.29 3.87 7.96
C ARG A 363 24.46 5.16 8.04
N ARG A 364 23.37 5.22 7.24
CA ARG A 364 22.48 6.38 7.16
C ARG A 364 21.07 6.03 7.58
N LEU A 365 20.55 6.80 8.52
CA LEU A 365 19.13 6.77 8.89
C LEU A 365 18.46 7.97 8.24
N VAL A 366 17.54 7.73 7.34
CA VAL A 366 16.75 8.78 6.68
C VAL A 366 15.41 8.86 7.41
N VAL A 367 15.02 10.05 7.86
CA VAL A 367 13.76 10.28 8.57
C VAL A 367 12.98 11.32 7.78
N ILE A 368 11.70 11.06 7.52
CA ILE A 368 10.84 11.96 6.75
C ILE A 368 9.59 12.32 7.55
N ASN A 369 9.15 13.56 7.34
CA ASN A 369 7.87 14.05 7.87
C ASN A 369 6.86 14.04 6.71
N ASN A 370 5.76 13.31 6.90
CA ASN A 370 4.75 13.11 5.86
C ASN A 370 3.62 14.15 5.91
N THR A 371 3.77 15.21 6.71
CA THR A 371 2.68 16.17 6.95
C THR A 371 3.11 17.61 6.72
N GLU A 372 2.10 18.48 6.63
CA GLU A 372 2.28 19.95 6.52
C GLU A 372 2.59 20.62 7.87
N GLN A 373 2.71 19.84 8.94
CA GLN A 373 3.01 20.35 10.27
C GLN A 373 4.44 19.95 10.66
N ALA A 374 5.10 20.75 11.48
CA ALA A 374 6.37 20.35 12.07
C ALA A 374 6.14 19.16 13.00
N GLN A 375 7.03 18.18 12.95
CA GLN A 375 6.88 16.94 13.72
C GLN A 375 8.14 16.65 14.54
N THR A 376 7.91 15.97 15.65
CA THR A 376 8.98 15.36 16.43
C THR A 376 8.71 13.86 16.51
N THR A 377 9.74 13.06 16.38
CA THR A 377 9.61 11.61 16.49
C THR A 377 10.85 11.01 17.17
N VAL A 378 10.65 9.88 17.81
CA VAL A 378 11.73 9.03 18.30
C VAL A 378 11.76 7.77 17.45
N ILE A 379 12.95 7.39 17.00
CA ILE A 379 13.19 6.16 16.25
C ILE A 379 13.93 5.20 17.15
N HIS A 380 13.34 4.05 17.44
CA HIS A 380 14.01 3.01 18.22
C HIS A 380 15.01 2.27 17.34
N THR A 381 16.25 2.20 17.78
CA THR A 381 17.29 1.48 17.04
C THR A 381 18.05 0.53 17.98
N PRO A 382 18.70 -0.50 17.46
CA PRO A 382 19.48 -1.40 18.32
C PRO A 382 20.59 -0.71 19.09
N GLU A 383 21.08 0.44 18.61
CA GLU A 383 22.13 1.20 19.28
C GLU A 383 21.59 2.28 20.23
N GLY A 384 20.25 2.35 20.39
CA GLY A 384 19.58 3.35 21.24
C GLY A 384 18.72 4.30 20.43
N ASP A 385 17.89 5.04 21.13
CA ASP A 385 16.88 5.90 20.52
C ASP A 385 17.50 7.12 19.82
N VAL A 386 16.90 7.50 18.70
CA VAL A 386 17.27 8.70 17.93
C VAL A 386 16.07 9.64 17.90
N ARG A 387 16.25 10.84 18.42
CA ARG A 387 15.22 11.89 18.36
C ARG A 387 15.43 12.75 17.12
N ALA A 388 14.36 12.99 16.37
CA ALA A 388 14.40 13.84 15.18
C ALA A 388 13.28 14.88 15.26
N GLU A 389 13.64 16.12 14.93
CA GLU A 389 12.70 17.23 14.76
C GLU A 389 12.73 17.60 13.27
N LEU A 390 11.56 17.69 12.65
CA LEU A 390 11.45 17.87 11.20
C LEU A 390 10.45 18.98 10.88
N ALA A 391 10.85 19.89 10.02
CA ALA A 391 9.94 20.88 9.43
C ALA A 391 8.89 20.17 8.55
N PRO A 392 7.85 20.89 8.12
CA PRO A 392 6.84 20.32 7.20
C PRO A 392 7.47 19.68 5.96
N PHE A 393 7.08 18.45 5.67
CA PHE A 393 7.57 17.67 4.51
C PHE A 393 9.11 17.54 4.43
N ALA A 394 9.82 17.72 5.55
CA ALA A 394 11.28 17.66 5.53
C ALA A 394 11.79 16.22 5.51
N THR A 395 12.98 16.08 4.91
CA THR A 395 13.83 14.88 5.01
C THR A 395 15.03 15.23 5.87
N ARG A 396 15.42 14.33 6.76
CA ARG A 396 16.63 14.48 7.56
C ARG A 396 17.47 13.22 7.46
N MET A 397 18.71 13.36 7.04
CA MET A 397 19.65 12.25 6.94
C MET A 397 20.62 12.29 8.12
N ILE A 398 20.69 11.20 8.87
CA ILE A 398 21.45 11.11 10.12
C ILE A 398 22.53 10.04 9.94
N GLN A 399 23.78 10.39 10.16
CA GLN A 399 24.92 9.45 10.16
C GLN A 399 24.91 8.67 11.47
N ARG A 400 25.08 7.33 11.40
CA ARG A 400 25.14 6.47 12.58
C ARG A 400 26.39 5.62 12.61
#